data_74ba85531790044b1657e3c0807f796c
#
_entry.id   74ba85531790044b1657e3c0807f796c
#
_cell.length_a   1.000
_cell.length_b   1.000
_cell.length_c   1.000
_cell.angle_alpha   90.00
_cell.angle_beta   90.00
_cell.angle_gamma   90.00
#
_symmetry.space_group_name_H-M   'P 1'
#
loop_
_entity.id
_entity.type
_entity.pdbx_description
1 polymer ?
#
loop_
_entity_poly.entity_id
_entity_poly.type
_entity_poly.pdbx_seq_one_letter_code
_entity_poly.pdbx_strand_id
1 'polypeptide(L)'
;MTVSPVITTPRLVLRTPVEADWPAVSDYMRSSRTRFTGGPTASEFDRWRGFLASIGHWTLRGYGFFMVLKGDMPVGRVGLIYHSMWREPELGWNLFDGHEGQGYATEAALAVRGWAYETLGMGALISQIHPENTGSIRVAERLGATRESEGELLGEPCLVYRHPAPNTDGSPEAYA
;
A
#
# COMPACT_ATOMS: atom_id res chain seq x y z
N MET A 1 -18.15 -6.52 17.41
CA MET A 1 -17.12 -5.54 17.05
C MET A 1 -16.05 -6.30 16.28
N THR A 2 -15.87 -6.00 15.02
CA THR A 2 -14.76 -6.57 14.22
C THR A 2 -13.46 -6.00 14.76
N VAL A 3 -12.58 -6.84 15.25
CA VAL A 3 -11.24 -6.41 15.71
C VAL A 3 -10.49 -5.90 14.48
N SER A 4 -10.03 -4.66 14.54
CA SER A 4 -9.20 -4.09 13.47
C SER A 4 -7.90 -4.89 13.34
N PRO A 5 -7.52 -5.33 12.14
CA PRO A 5 -6.30 -6.12 11.97
C PRO A 5 -5.06 -5.31 12.33
N VAL A 6 -4.12 -5.97 13.00
CA VAL A 6 -2.78 -5.46 13.28
C VAL A 6 -1.78 -6.49 12.78
N ILE A 7 -0.79 -6.04 12.02
CA ILE A 7 0.29 -6.88 11.50
C ILE A 7 1.59 -6.38 12.14
N THR A 8 2.37 -7.30 12.71
CA THR A 8 3.67 -6.99 13.31
C THR A 8 4.77 -7.65 12.50
N THR A 9 5.83 -6.91 12.20
CA THR A 9 7.04 -7.37 11.54
C THR A 9 8.25 -7.17 12.46
N PRO A 10 9.46 -7.60 12.11
CA PRO A 10 10.63 -7.37 12.97
C PRO A 10 10.89 -5.92 13.37
N ARG A 11 10.51 -4.95 12.51
CA ARG A 11 10.79 -3.52 12.74
C ARG A 11 9.55 -2.63 12.80
N LEU A 12 8.38 -3.13 12.35
CA LEU A 12 7.22 -2.30 12.06
C LEU A 12 5.95 -2.86 12.70
N VAL A 13 5.03 -1.96 12.99
CA VAL A 13 3.63 -2.29 13.32
C VAL A 13 2.73 -1.64 12.27
N LEU A 14 1.85 -2.44 11.68
CA LEU A 14 0.86 -1.99 10.73
C LEU A 14 -0.53 -2.09 11.37
N ARG A 15 -1.26 -0.99 11.43
CA ARG A 15 -2.62 -0.94 11.97
C ARG A 15 -3.55 -0.12 11.08
N THR A 16 -4.82 -0.30 11.24
CA THR A 16 -5.81 0.56 10.57
C THR A 16 -5.62 2.03 10.95
N PRO A 17 -5.85 2.98 10.02
CA PRO A 17 -5.72 4.40 10.31
C PRO A 17 -6.75 4.85 11.36
N VAL A 18 -6.33 5.80 12.18
CA VAL A 18 -7.18 6.50 13.16
C VAL A 18 -7.08 8.01 12.94
N GLU A 19 -8.00 8.79 13.51
CA GLU A 19 -8.02 10.25 13.31
C GLU A 19 -6.69 10.92 13.69
N ALA A 20 -6.00 10.42 14.71
CA ALA A 20 -4.70 10.95 15.14
C ALA A 20 -3.58 10.84 14.07
N ASP A 21 -3.78 10.05 13.02
CA ASP A 21 -2.84 9.94 11.90
C ASP A 21 -2.98 11.09 10.89
N TRP A 22 -4.04 11.87 11.00
CA TRP A 22 -4.36 12.94 10.06
C TRP A 22 -3.20 13.89 9.77
N PRO A 23 -2.45 14.42 10.75
CA PRO A 23 -1.36 15.34 10.46
C PRO A 23 -0.31 14.73 9.53
N ALA A 24 0.15 13.52 9.80
CA ALA A 24 1.16 12.83 8.99
C ALA A 24 0.66 12.51 7.57
N VAL A 25 -0.60 12.07 7.46
CA VAL A 25 -1.22 11.80 6.15
C VAL A 25 -1.43 13.08 5.35
N SER A 26 -1.89 14.16 6.00
CA SER A 26 -2.07 15.47 5.36
C SER A 26 -0.74 16.02 4.83
N ASP A 27 0.34 15.92 5.61
CA ASP A 27 1.66 16.34 5.20
C ASP A 27 2.17 15.56 3.98
N TYR A 28 1.98 14.25 3.98
CA TYR A 28 2.27 13.43 2.81
C TYR A 28 1.45 13.86 1.58
N MET A 29 0.14 14.03 1.72
CA MET A 29 -0.76 14.35 0.61
C MET A 29 -0.48 15.71 -0.04
N ARG A 30 0.09 16.69 0.69
CA ARG A 30 0.50 17.99 0.14
C ARG A 30 1.93 18.01 -0.40
N SER A 31 2.69 16.94 -0.19
CA SER A 31 4.09 16.87 -0.59
C SER A 31 4.27 16.45 -2.05
N SER A 32 5.43 16.75 -2.63
CA SER A 32 5.82 16.29 -3.97
C SER A 32 5.99 14.77 -4.09
N ARG A 33 5.95 14.06 -2.98
CA ARG A 33 6.03 12.59 -2.97
C ARG A 33 4.81 11.92 -3.62
N THR A 34 3.68 12.63 -3.68
CA THR A 34 2.47 12.18 -4.34
C THR A 34 2.47 12.33 -5.86
N ARG A 35 3.56 12.81 -6.45
CA ARG A 35 3.65 13.13 -7.89
C ARG A 35 3.21 12.00 -8.82
N PHE A 36 3.36 10.74 -8.42
CA PHE A 36 2.95 9.57 -9.20
C PHE A 36 1.60 8.97 -8.75
N THR A 37 0.91 9.61 -7.81
CA THR A 37 -0.37 9.13 -7.25
C THR A 37 -1.43 10.24 -7.24
N GLY A 38 -1.45 11.05 -8.29
CA GLY A 38 -2.38 12.17 -8.45
C GLY A 38 -1.80 13.56 -8.14
N GLY A 39 -0.56 13.62 -7.66
CA GLY A 39 0.12 14.89 -7.34
C GLY A 39 -0.27 15.50 -5.99
N PRO A 40 0.41 16.59 -5.59
CA PRO A 40 0.14 17.26 -4.33
C PRO A 40 -1.28 17.84 -4.27
N THR A 41 -2.00 17.55 -3.19
CA THR A 41 -3.34 18.08 -2.93
C THR A 41 -3.24 19.32 -2.03
N ALA A 42 -3.40 20.51 -2.60
CA ALA A 42 -3.27 21.78 -1.88
C ALA A 42 -4.43 22.02 -0.88
N SER A 43 -5.66 21.72 -1.31
CA SER A 43 -6.86 21.92 -0.50
C SER A 43 -6.87 21.00 0.73
N GLU A 44 -6.97 21.58 1.92
CA GLU A 44 -7.11 20.80 3.16
C GLU A 44 -8.41 20.00 3.17
N PHE A 45 -9.48 20.57 2.66
CA PHE A 45 -10.78 19.89 2.55
C PHE A 45 -10.68 18.62 1.68
N ASP A 46 -9.98 18.68 0.54
CA ASP A 46 -9.82 17.52 -0.34
C ASP A 46 -8.88 16.48 0.28
N ARG A 47 -7.83 16.90 0.98
CA ARG A 47 -6.98 15.98 1.75
C ARG A 47 -7.76 15.26 2.84
N TRP A 48 -8.59 16.00 3.58
CA TRP A 48 -9.46 15.42 4.61
C TRP A 48 -10.44 14.40 4.01
N ARG A 49 -11.10 14.74 2.91
CA ARG A 49 -11.97 13.79 2.19
C ARG A 49 -11.21 12.55 1.73
N GLY A 50 -10.00 12.70 1.21
CA GLY A 50 -9.15 11.57 0.83
C GLY A 50 -8.77 10.69 2.02
N PHE A 51 -8.51 11.30 3.18
CA PHE A 51 -8.25 10.56 4.41
C PHE A 51 -9.50 9.79 4.87
N LEU A 52 -10.67 10.42 4.90
CA LEU A 52 -11.94 9.75 5.21
C LEU A 52 -12.26 8.62 4.22
N ALA A 53 -11.99 8.82 2.93
CA ALA A 53 -12.17 7.79 1.90
C ALA A 53 -11.30 6.56 2.18
N SER A 54 -10.07 6.75 2.69
CA SER A 54 -9.20 5.64 3.05
C SER A 54 -9.73 4.83 4.24
N ILE A 55 -10.37 5.48 5.20
CA ILE A 55 -11.06 4.82 6.32
C ILE A 55 -12.34 4.12 5.82
N GLY A 56 -13.11 4.81 4.96
CA GLY A 56 -14.30 4.24 4.34
C GLY A 56 -14.01 2.97 3.52
N HIS A 57 -12.85 2.89 2.88
CA HIS A 57 -12.41 1.70 2.15
C HIS A 57 -12.33 0.47 3.08
N TRP A 58 -11.80 0.63 4.30
CA TRP A 58 -11.78 -0.42 5.32
C TRP A 58 -13.19 -0.89 5.70
N THR A 59 -14.11 0.05 5.86
CA THR A 59 -15.51 -0.26 6.20
C THR A 59 -16.22 -1.01 5.09
N LEU A 60 -16.00 -0.62 3.83
CA LEU A 60 -16.70 -1.21 2.68
C LEU A 60 -16.10 -2.54 2.23
N ARG A 61 -14.77 -2.68 2.30
CA ARG A 61 -14.03 -3.83 1.73
C ARG A 61 -13.50 -4.82 2.77
N GLY A 62 -13.41 -4.41 4.04
CA GLY A 62 -12.74 -5.20 5.07
C GLY A 62 -11.21 -5.17 4.99
N TYR A 63 -10.65 -4.39 4.07
CA TYR A 63 -9.22 -4.14 3.91
C TYR A 63 -8.96 -2.74 3.36
N GLY A 64 -7.72 -2.27 3.45
CA GLY A 64 -7.33 -0.94 2.98
C GLY A 64 -5.85 -0.68 3.24
N PHE A 65 -5.46 0.59 3.21
CA PHE A 65 -4.11 1.01 3.61
C PHE A 65 -3.97 0.99 5.13
N PHE A 66 -2.98 0.27 5.62
CA PHE A 66 -2.51 0.36 7.00
C PHE A 66 -1.65 1.60 7.17
N MET A 67 -1.66 2.18 8.36
CA MET A 67 -0.57 3.02 8.83
C MET A 67 0.59 2.13 9.23
N VAL A 68 1.78 2.47 8.76
CA VAL A 68 3.03 1.77 9.08
C VAL A 68 3.78 2.59 10.12
N LEU A 69 4.05 2.00 11.26
CA LEU A 69 4.74 2.64 12.37
C LEU A 69 6.07 1.95 12.69
N LYS A 70 7.08 2.76 12.99
CA LYS A 70 8.33 2.31 13.63
C LYS A 70 8.34 2.84 15.06
N GLY A 71 8.12 1.96 16.04
CA GLY A 71 7.71 2.41 17.38
C GLY A 71 6.39 3.18 17.28
N ASP A 72 6.35 4.40 17.81
CA ASP A 72 5.17 5.27 17.74
C ASP A 72 5.19 6.22 16.52
N MET A 73 6.24 6.19 15.72
CA MET A 73 6.42 7.12 14.59
C MET A 73 5.81 6.57 13.30
N PRO A 74 4.86 7.28 12.68
CA PRO A 74 4.33 6.91 11.38
C PRO A 74 5.37 7.15 10.29
N VAL A 75 5.72 6.09 9.56
CA VAL A 75 6.75 6.11 8.50
C VAL A 75 6.16 5.97 7.09
N GLY A 76 4.88 5.64 7.00
CA GLY A 76 4.21 5.49 5.71
C GLY A 76 2.87 4.79 5.80
N ARG A 77 2.36 4.39 4.65
CA ARG A 77 1.14 3.59 4.51
C ARG A 77 1.37 2.48 3.49
N VAL A 78 0.93 1.29 3.80
CA VAL A 78 1.00 0.13 2.90
C VAL A 78 -0.30 -0.64 3.01
N GLY A 79 -0.84 -1.13 1.91
CA GLY A 79 -2.10 -1.84 1.99
C GLY A 79 -2.69 -2.22 0.63
N LEU A 80 -3.93 -2.63 0.69
CA LEU A 80 -4.70 -3.05 -0.47
C LEU A 80 -5.68 -1.96 -0.87
N ILE A 81 -5.80 -1.74 -2.17
CA ILE A 81 -6.77 -0.80 -2.72
C ILE A 81 -7.57 -1.47 -3.85
N TYR A 82 -8.87 -1.21 -3.87
CA TYR A 82 -9.76 -1.70 -4.92
C TYR A 82 -10.90 -0.70 -5.14
N HIS A 83 -10.66 0.27 -6.00
CA HIS A 83 -11.70 1.19 -6.44
C HIS A 83 -12.64 0.51 -7.44
N SER A 84 -13.85 1.06 -7.63
CA SER A 84 -14.87 0.49 -8.52
C SER A 84 -14.41 0.34 -9.97
N MET A 85 -13.45 1.18 -10.44
CA MET A 85 -12.88 1.12 -11.78
C MET A 85 -11.61 0.26 -11.88
N TRP A 86 -11.07 -0.26 -10.77
CA TRP A 86 -9.95 -1.19 -10.81
C TRP A 86 -10.39 -2.57 -11.28
N ARG A 87 -9.56 -3.25 -12.06
CA ARG A 87 -9.85 -4.61 -12.53
C ARG A 87 -9.71 -5.64 -11.43
N GLU A 88 -8.78 -5.44 -10.51
CA GLU A 88 -8.45 -6.35 -9.43
C GLU A 88 -7.82 -5.61 -8.24
N PRO A 89 -7.78 -6.22 -7.05
CA PRO A 89 -7.12 -5.62 -5.89
C PRO A 89 -5.64 -5.34 -6.14
N GLU A 90 -5.20 -4.18 -5.69
CA GLU A 90 -3.84 -3.70 -5.85
C GLU A 90 -3.14 -3.61 -4.49
N LEU A 91 -1.90 -4.08 -4.42
CA LEU A 91 -0.99 -3.84 -3.30
C LEU A 91 -0.20 -2.56 -3.56
N GLY A 92 -0.39 -1.57 -2.69
CA GLY A 92 0.25 -0.27 -2.80
C GLY A 92 1.06 0.12 -1.56
N TRP A 93 2.00 1.03 -1.73
CA TRP A 93 2.88 1.55 -0.68
C TRP A 93 3.20 3.02 -0.89
N ASN A 94 3.25 3.75 0.22
CA ASN A 94 3.64 5.14 0.28
C ASN A 94 4.49 5.36 1.52
N LEU A 95 5.74 5.76 1.36
CA LEU A 95 6.57 6.18 2.50
C LEU A 95 6.49 7.69 2.69
N PHE A 96 6.44 8.11 3.94
CA PHE A 96 6.52 9.52 4.30
C PHE A 96 7.95 10.02 4.14
N ASP A 97 8.10 11.34 4.05
CA ASP A 97 9.39 11.96 3.79
C ASP A 97 10.46 11.58 4.83
N GLY A 98 11.67 11.30 4.35
CA GLY A 98 12.79 10.88 5.20
C GLY A 98 12.82 9.41 5.63
N HIS A 99 11.85 8.59 5.20
CA HIS A 99 11.78 7.17 5.57
C HIS A 99 12.10 6.21 4.41
N GLU A 100 12.56 6.73 3.28
CA GLU A 100 12.99 5.94 2.13
C GLU A 100 14.34 5.28 2.34
N GLY A 101 14.65 4.30 1.50
CA GLY A 101 15.97 3.64 1.48
C GLY A 101 16.24 2.70 2.65
N GLN A 102 15.31 2.56 3.58
CA GLN A 102 15.46 1.74 4.80
C GLN A 102 14.79 0.36 4.69
N GLY A 103 14.18 0.05 3.54
CA GLY A 103 13.52 -1.23 3.31
C GLY A 103 12.10 -1.34 3.90
N TYR A 104 11.56 -0.29 4.51
CA TYR A 104 10.24 -0.34 5.17
C TYR A 104 9.10 -0.67 4.21
N ALA A 105 9.11 -0.12 2.99
CA ALA A 105 8.08 -0.42 2.01
C ALA A 105 8.06 -1.92 1.64
N THR A 106 9.22 -2.51 1.41
CA THR A 106 9.35 -3.93 1.08
C THR A 106 8.90 -4.81 2.24
N GLU A 107 9.37 -4.53 3.46
CA GLU A 107 9.00 -5.29 4.67
C GLU A 107 7.49 -5.23 4.93
N ALA A 108 6.90 -4.04 4.91
CA ALA A 108 5.48 -3.86 5.14
C ALA A 108 4.62 -4.47 4.03
N ALA A 109 5.00 -4.30 2.76
CA ALA A 109 4.25 -4.84 1.64
C ALA A 109 4.29 -6.38 1.60
N LEU A 110 5.43 -7.00 1.96
CA LEU A 110 5.53 -8.44 2.10
C LEU A 110 4.56 -8.97 3.17
N ALA A 111 4.51 -8.31 4.32
CA ALA A 111 3.61 -8.68 5.42
C ALA A 111 2.13 -8.50 5.05
N VAL A 112 1.76 -7.39 4.39
CA VAL A 112 0.40 -7.17 3.90
C VAL A 112 0.00 -8.19 2.85
N ARG A 113 0.90 -8.55 1.93
CA ARG A 113 0.65 -9.58 0.93
C ARG A 113 0.40 -10.93 1.57
N GLY A 114 1.21 -11.33 2.55
CA GLY A 114 1.00 -12.57 3.32
C GLY A 114 -0.37 -12.58 4.01
N TRP A 115 -0.71 -11.49 4.70
CA TRP A 115 -2.01 -11.33 5.34
C TRP A 115 -3.18 -11.42 4.33
N ALA A 116 -3.04 -10.80 3.15
CA ALA A 116 -4.06 -10.85 2.10
C ALA A 116 -4.30 -12.28 1.61
N TYR A 117 -3.25 -13.05 1.44
CA TYR A 117 -3.33 -14.43 0.97
C TYR A 117 -3.87 -15.37 2.06
N GLU A 118 -3.33 -15.29 3.28
CA GLU A 118 -3.64 -16.21 4.37
C GLU A 118 -4.96 -15.89 5.05
N THR A 119 -5.27 -14.61 5.25
CA THR A 119 -6.45 -14.18 6.04
C THR A 119 -7.64 -13.84 5.16
N LEU A 120 -7.41 -13.20 4.01
CA LEU A 120 -8.49 -12.80 3.11
C LEU A 120 -8.74 -13.80 1.97
N GLY A 121 -7.88 -14.81 1.80
CA GLY A 121 -8.00 -15.80 0.74
C GLY A 121 -7.83 -15.21 -0.67
N MET A 122 -7.11 -14.10 -0.80
CA MET A 122 -6.88 -13.45 -2.09
C MET A 122 -5.93 -14.26 -2.95
N GLY A 123 -6.12 -14.19 -4.29
CA GLY A 123 -5.16 -14.68 -5.27
C GLY A 123 -4.02 -13.69 -5.49
N ALA A 124 -3.20 -13.95 -6.50
CA ALA A 124 -2.08 -13.10 -6.84
C ALA A 124 -2.51 -11.64 -7.10
N LEU A 125 -1.91 -10.72 -6.35
CA LEU A 125 -2.17 -9.29 -6.41
C LEU A 125 -1.42 -8.62 -7.55
N ILE A 126 -1.82 -7.41 -7.90
CA ILE A 126 -1.05 -6.51 -8.77
C ILE A 126 -0.55 -5.29 -8.01
N SER A 127 0.44 -4.60 -8.61
CA SER A 127 0.79 -3.22 -8.30
C SER A 127 0.84 -2.43 -9.61
N GLN A 128 0.21 -1.26 -9.62
CA GLN A 128 0.19 -0.36 -10.77
C GLN A 128 1.15 0.80 -10.51
N ILE A 129 2.19 0.92 -11.33
CA ILE A 129 3.32 1.80 -11.05
C ILE A 129 3.59 2.70 -12.26
N HIS A 130 3.66 4.00 -12.05
CA HIS A 130 4.07 4.93 -13.11
C HIS A 130 5.48 4.58 -13.60
N PRO A 131 5.76 4.57 -14.93
CA PRO A 131 7.05 4.15 -15.49
C PRO A 131 8.27 4.89 -14.95
N GLU A 132 8.11 6.15 -14.58
CA GLU A 132 9.18 6.96 -13.99
C GLU A 132 9.38 6.75 -12.48
N ASN A 133 8.49 6.03 -11.82
CA ASN A 133 8.59 5.74 -10.39
C ASN A 133 9.54 4.58 -10.12
N THR A 134 10.83 4.81 -10.41
CA THR A 134 11.89 3.80 -10.27
C THR A 134 12.03 3.26 -8.84
N GLY A 135 11.66 4.08 -7.85
CA GLY A 135 11.64 3.66 -6.44
C GLY A 135 10.63 2.55 -6.19
N SER A 136 9.39 2.73 -6.66
CA SER A 136 8.33 1.71 -6.53
C SER A 136 8.59 0.48 -7.40
N ILE A 137 9.17 0.66 -8.60
CA ILE A 137 9.58 -0.46 -9.46
C ILE A 137 10.55 -1.37 -8.70
N ARG A 138 11.58 -0.81 -8.07
CA ARG A 138 12.54 -1.58 -7.26
C ARG A 138 11.90 -2.29 -6.08
N VAL A 139 10.88 -1.71 -5.46
CA VAL A 139 10.12 -2.38 -4.39
C VAL A 139 9.35 -3.57 -4.95
N ALA A 140 8.63 -3.41 -6.07
CA ALA A 140 7.89 -4.49 -6.72
C ALA A 140 8.81 -5.67 -7.08
N GLU A 141 9.98 -5.37 -7.68
CA GLU A 141 10.98 -6.38 -8.05
C GLU A 141 11.54 -7.13 -6.82
N ARG A 142 11.82 -6.42 -5.71
CA ARG A 142 12.25 -7.06 -4.45
C ARG A 142 11.18 -7.94 -3.83
N LEU A 143 9.92 -7.64 -4.08
CA LEU A 143 8.78 -8.48 -3.68
C LEU A 143 8.58 -9.68 -4.61
N GLY A 144 9.45 -9.87 -5.62
CA GLY A 144 9.35 -10.93 -6.61
C GLY A 144 8.23 -10.70 -7.64
N ALA A 145 7.68 -9.49 -7.71
CA ALA A 145 6.68 -9.16 -8.72
C ALA A 145 7.32 -9.01 -10.10
N THR A 146 6.63 -9.48 -11.13
CA THR A 146 7.08 -9.41 -12.52
C THR A 146 6.20 -8.49 -13.33
N ARG A 147 6.79 -7.73 -14.26
CA ARG A 147 6.02 -6.88 -15.17
C ARG A 147 5.17 -7.74 -16.08
N GLU A 148 3.86 -7.57 -15.99
CA GLU A 148 2.86 -8.33 -16.75
C GLU A 148 2.36 -7.58 -18.00
N SER A 149 2.11 -6.28 -17.86
CA SER A 149 1.54 -5.47 -18.93
C SER A 149 1.81 -3.97 -18.72
N GLU A 150 1.43 -3.19 -19.72
CA GLU A 150 1.34 -1.73 -19.65
C GLU A 150 -0.12 -1.33 -19.77
N GLY A 151 -0.47 -0.18 -19.21
CA GLY A 151 -1.80 0.37 -19.26
C GLY A 151 -1.86 1.84 -18.89
N GLU A 152 -3.03 2.26 -18.52
CA GLU A 152 -3.31 3.61 -18.05
C GLU A 152 -4.04 3.54 -16.71
N LEU A 153 -3.67 4.40 -15.79
CA LEU A 153 -4.30 4.56 -14.49
C LEU A 153 -4.60 6.04 -14.26
N LEU A 154 -5.89 6.39 -14.15
CA LEU A 154 -6.35 7.78 -13.93
C LEU A 154 -5.80 8.79 -14.97
N GLY A 155 -5.67 8.37 -16.23
CA GLY A 155 -5.17 9.20 -17.31
C GLY A 155 -3.64 9.24 -17.46
N GLU A 156 -2.91 8.51 -16.61
CA GLU A 156 -1.45 8.46 -16.64
C GLU A 156 -0.95 7.06 -17.03
N PRO A 157 0.20 6.94 -17.70
CA PRO A 157 0.74 5.63 -18.07
C PRO A 157 1.10 4.82 -16.83
N CYS A 158 0.84 3.53 -16.84
CA CYS A 158 1.23 2.64 -15.76
C CYS A 158 1.80 1.31 -16.26
N LEU A 159 2.70 0.74 -15.46
CA LEU A 159 3.20 -0.62 -15.58
C LEU A 159 2.45 -1.46 -14.56
N VAL A 160 1.92 -2.60 -14.99
CA VAL A 160 1.26 -3.57 -14.11
C VAL A 160 2.28 -4.63 -13.72
N TYR A 161 2.55 -4.74 -12.43
CA TYR A 161 3.39 -5.79 -11.84
C TYR A 161 2.52 -6.82 -11.16
N ARG A 162 2.68 -8.10 -11.53
CA ARG A 162 2.01 -9.25 -10.92
C ARG A 162 2.88 -9.81 -9.81
N HIS A 163 2.34 -9.88 -8.60
CA HIS A 163 2.99 -10.52 -7.47
C HIS A 163 2.94 -12.04 -7.60
N PRO A 164 3.91 -12.79 -7.00
CA PRO A 164 3.82 -14.24 -6.90
C PRO A 164 2.49 -14.69 -6.33
N ALA A 165 1.94 -15.77 -6.88
CA ALA A 165 0.72 -16.36 -6.35
C ALA A 165 0.96 -16.91 -4.93
N PRO A 166 -0.10 -17.01 -4.08
CA PRO A 166 0.02 -17.69 -2.80
C PRO A 166 0.44 -19.13 -3.03
N ASN A 167 1.36 -19.63 -2.19
CA ASN A 167 1.75 -21.04 -2.23
C ASN A 167 0.59 -21.90 -1.76
N THR A 168 0.17 -22.82 -2.61
CA THR A 168 -0.88 -23.80 -2.30
C THR A 168 -0.35 -25.02 -1.55
N ASP A 169 0.98 -25.17 -1.42
CA ASP A 169 1.66 -26.31 -0.80
C ASP A 169 1.95 -26.13 0.72
N GLY A 170 1.62 -24.99 1.28
CA GLY A 170 1.76 -24.73 2.72
C GLY A 170 3.20 -24.64 3.23
N SER A 171 4.20 -24.51 2.35
CA SER A 171 5.59 -24.38 2.78
C SER A 171 5.88 -22.96 3.31
N PRO A 172 6.53 -22.84 4.50
CA PRO A 172 6.85 -21.53 5.11
C PRO A 172 7.93 -20.74 4.34
N GLU A 173 8.62 -21.34 3.40
CA GLU A 173 9.76 -20.75 2.70
C GLU A 173 9.41 -19.69 1.64
N ALA A 174 8.11 -19.51 1.37
CA ALA A 174 7.64 -18.57 0.35
C ALA A 174 7.69 -17.11 0.78
N TYR A 175 7.93 -16.81 2.06
CA TYR A 175 7.83 -15.46 2.63
C TYR A 175 9.12 -15.00 3.32
N ALA A 176 10.22 -15.73 3.14
CA ALA A 176 11.52 -15.39 3.70
C ALA A 176 12.32 -14.41 2.82
#